data_28be13201341d8195d6927f66e3fecab
#
_entry.id   28be13201341d8195d6927f66e3fecab
#
_cell.length_a   1.000
_cell.length_b   1.000
_cell.length_c   1.000
_cell.angle_alpha   90.00
_cell.angle_beta   90.00
_cell.angle_gamma   90.00
#
_symmetry.space_group_name_H-M   'P 1'
#
loop_
_entity.id
_entity.type
_entity.pdbx_description
1 polymer ?
#
loop_
_entity_poly.entity_id
_entity_poly.type
_entity_poly.pdbx_seq_one_letter_code
_entity_poly.pdbx_strand_id
1 'polypeptide(L)'
;MFGFPLSVMDSSKTILCDYCTEGKLQAIKTCLECRVSFCTTHLMPHKSVEKLKKHKLIDPVETLEDYICKKHERPLEMFCRDDQICVCHSCLMGDHKTHILTSIEEEVQVKKSQLGETQADIQKMIQKRLNKVQELKSTVELSKVSASKFFLCQQSPQISVKKIHYKQH
;
A
#
# COMPACT_ATOMS: atom_id res chain seq x y z
N MET A 1 20.87 2.54 13.08
CA MET A 1 19.71 1.72 13.52
C MET A 1 18.62 2.70 13.91
N PHE A 2 17.72 2.99 13.00
CA PHE A 2 16.46 3.68 13.31
C PHE A 2 15.36 2.73 12.87
N GLY A 3 14.92 1.89 13.84
CA GLY A 3 13.76 1.07 13.69
C GLY A 3 12.52 1.98 13.79
N PHE A 4 11.83 2.21 12.68
CA PHE A 4 10.45 2.68 12.72
C PHE A 4 9.58 1.49 13.12
N PRO A 5 8.84 1.57 14.22
CA PRO A 5 7.82 0.59 14.49
C PRO A 5 6.70 0.81 13.48
N LEU A 6 6.59 -0.08 12.50
CA LEU A 6 5.36 -0.27 11.73
C LEU A 6 4.32 -0.91 12.69
N SER A 7 3.87 -0.13 13.65
CA SER A 7 2.57 -0.38 14.26
C SER A 7 1.53 0.05 13.23
N VAL A 8 1.23 -0.82 12.30
CA VAL A 8 -0.09 -0.82 11.68
C VAL A 8 -1.01 -1.07 12.85
N MET A 9 -1.57 0.01 13.39
CA MET A 9 -2.71 -0.07 14.30
C MET A 9 -3.88 -0.60 13.46
N ASP A 10 -3.93 -1.92 13.39
CA ASP A 10 -5.14 -2.64 13.06
C ASP A 10 -6.11 -2.46 14.24
N SER A 11 -6.69 -1.27 14.32
CA SER A 11 -7.92 -1.03 15.07
C SER A 11 -9.06 -1.62 14.25
N SER A 12 -9.01 -2.92 13.97
CA SER A 12 -10.16 -3.65 13.45
C SER A 12 -11.18 -3.72 14.58
N LYS A 13 -11.97 -2.65 14.66
CA LYS A 13 -13.16 -2.60 15.51
C LYS A 13 -14.02 -3.79 15.13
N THR A 14 -14.16 -4.75 16.03
CA THR A 14 -14.91 -5.98 15.78
C THR A 14 -16.36 -5.62 15.53
N ILE A 15 -16.83 -5.76 14.30
CA ILE A 15 -18.21 -5.54 13.92
C ILE A 15 -19.03 -6.73 14.41
N LEU A 16 -20.10 -6.43 15.13
CA LEU A 16 -20.95 -7.46 15.74
C LEU A 16 -22.19 -7.71 14.87
N CYS A 17 -22.75 -8.89 15.01
CA CYS A 17 -23.97 -9.28 14.34
C CYS A 17 -25.17 -8.50 14.92
N ASP A 18 -25.96 -7.87 14.03
CA ASP A 18 -27.12 -7.05 14.42
C ASP A 18 -28.28 -7.91 14.93
N TYR A 19 -28.40 -9.16 14.49
CA TYR A 19 -29.48 -10.08 14.85
C TYR A 19 -29.25 -10.89 16.12
N CYS A 20 -28.06 -10.88 16.69
CA CYS A 20 -27.83 -11.56 17.97
C CYS A 20 -28.44 -10.73 19.12
N THR A 21 -29.37 -11.30 19.86
CA THR A 21 -30.03 -10.68 21.03
C THR A 21 -29.20 -10.85 22.30
N GLU A 22 -28.65 -12.06 22.49
CA GLU A 22 -27.80 -12.39 23.63
C GLU A 22 -26.45 -12.93 23.11
N GLY A 23 -25.34 -12.53 23.76
CA GLY A 23 -24.02 -12.98 23.34
C GLY A 23 -23.69 -12.60 21.89
N LYS A 24 -23.58 -11.31 21.58
CA LYS A 24 -23.31 -10.80 20.23
C LYS A 24 -22.06 -11.44 19.62
N LEU A 25 -22.27 -12.19 18.55
CA LEU A 25 -21.18 -12.83 17.78
C LEU A 25 -20.60 -11.84 16.76
N GLN A 26 -19.34 -12.06 16.43
CA GLN A 26 -18.69 -11.29 15.37
C GLN A 26 -19.43 -11.48 14.03
N ALA A 27 -19.66 -10.40 13.32
CA ALA A 27 -20.18 -10.44 11.96
C ALA A 27 -19.13 -10.96 10.99
N ILE A 28 -19.56 -11.74 10.01
CA ILE A 28 -18.69 -12.26 8.94
C ILE A 28 -19.05 -11.65 7.57
N LYS A 29 -20.26 -11.12 7.42
CA LYS A 29 -20.72 -10.40 6.22
C LYS A 29 -21.72 -9.31 6.59
N THR A 30 -21.70 -8.23 5.79
CA THR A 30 -22.72 -7.18 5.79
C THR A 30 -23.48 -7.24 4.48
N CYS A 31 -24.83 -7.20 4.56
CA CYS A 31 -25.69 -7.14 3.38
C CYS A 31 -26.04 -5.69 3.06
N LEU A 32 -25.77 -5.24 1.83
CA LEU A 32 -26.03 -3.86 1.41
C LEU A 32 -27.52 -3.56 1.26
N GLU A 33 -28.33 -4.53 0.83
CA GLU A 33 -29.78 -4.37 0.68
C GLU A 33 -30.51 -4.45 2.02
N CYS A 34 -30.10 -5.39 2.90
CA CYS A 34 -30.68 -5.49 4.24
C CYS A 34 -30.15 -4.42 5.19
N ARG A 35 -28.98 -3.82 4.89
CA ARG A 35 -28.28 -2.81 5.71
C ARG A 35 -27.93 -3.29 7.12
N VAL A 36 -27.56 -4.57 7.24
CA VAL A 36 -27.23 -5.20 8.52
C VAL A 36 -26.06 -6.18 8.37
N SER A 37 -25.34 -6.39 9.46
CA SER A 37 -24.22 -7.29 9.55
C SER A 37 -24.60 -8.61 10.21
N PHE A 38 -24.12 -9.72 9.67
CA PHE A 38 -24.52 -11.07 10.06
C PHE A 38 -23.36 -11.93 10.53
N CYS A 39 -23.54 -12.66 11.61
CA CYS A 39 -22.69 -13.80 11.98
C CYS A 39 -23.00 -15.01 11.09
N THR A 40 -22.23 -16.09 11.24
CA THR A 40 -22.38 -17.32 10.45
C THR A 40 -23.81 -17.86 10.48
N THR A 41 -24.45 -17.89 11.64
CA THR A 41 -25.80 -18.42 11.83
C THR A 41 -26.86 -17.55 11.15
N HIS A 42 -26.83 -16.24 11.40
CA HIS A 42 -27.82 -15.30 10.87
C HIS A 42 -27.64 -15.00 9.38
N LEU A 43 -26.50 -15.34 8.79
CA LEU A 43 -26.24 -15.27 7.34
C LEU A 43 -26.92 -16.42 6.56
N MET A 44 -27.31 -17.52 7.20
CA MET A 44 -27.85 -18.71 6.53
C MET A 44 -29.04 -18.42 5.60
N PRO A 45 -30.01 -17.54 5.93
CA PRO A 45 -31.09 -17.19 5.01
C PRO A 45 -30.59 -16.64 3.65
N HIS A 46 -29.51 -15.86 3.63
CA HIS A 46 -28.90 -15.36 2.40
C HIS A 46 -28.25 -16.46 1.54
N LYS A 47 -27.99 -17.64 2.10
CA LYS A 47 -27.47 -18.80 1.37
C LYS A 47 -28.57 -19.75 0.90
N SER A 48 -29.73 -19.78 1.57
CA SER A 48 -30.81 -20.74 1.31
C SER A 48 -32.00 -20.17 0.54
N VAL A 49 -32.35 -18.90 0.77
CA VAL A 49 -33.55 -18.28 0.16
C VAL A 49 -33.17 -17.60 -1.15
N GLU A 50 -33.84 -18.03 -2.27
CA GLU A 50 -33.50 -17.56 -3.62
C GLU A 50 -33.52 -16.02 -3.79
N LYS A 51 -34.44 -15.32 -3.15
CA LYS A 51 -34.55 -13.85 -3.19
C LYS A 51 -33.34 -13.21 -2.50
N LEU A 52 -32.90 -13.75 -1.35
CA LEU A 52 -31.82 -13.21 -0.54
C LEU A 52 -30.44 -13.57 -1.11
N LYS A 53 -30.31 -14.64 -1.89
CA LYS A 53 -29.07 -15.00 -2.61
C LYS A 53 -28.61 -13.92 -3.58
N LYS A 54 -29.53 -13.09 -4.07
CA LYS A 54 -29.25 -11.99 -5.00
C LYS A 54 -28.71 -10.75 -4.30
N HIS A 55 -28.80 -10.70 -2.98
CA HIS A 55 -28.32 -9.57 -2.21
C HIS A 55 -26.79 -9.52 -2.20
N LYS A 56 -26.23 -8.34 -2.33
CA LYS A 56 -24.78 -8.12 -2.33
C LYS A 56 -24.24 -8.19 -0.91
N LEU A 57 -23.37 -9.16 -0.68
CA LEU A 57 -22.69 -9.37 0.60
C LEU A 57 -21.26 -8.87 0.50
N ILE A 58 -20.88 -7.99 1.41
CA ILE A 58 -19.51 -7.48 1.54
C ILE A 58 -18.89 -7.92 2.86
N ASP A 59 -17.59 -7.70 3.02
CA ASP A 59 -16.93 -7.89 4.31
C ASP A 59 -17.50 -6.90 5.33
N PRO A 60 -17.50 -7.23 6.64
CA PRO A 60 -18.10 -6.36 7.63
C PRO A 60 -17.46 -4.96 7.63
N VAL A 61 -18.30 -3.93 7.58
CA VAL A 61 -17.89 -2.52 7.54
C VAL A 61 -18.53 -1.75 8.69
N GLU A 62 -17.81 -0.77 9.23
CA GLU A 62 -18.29 0.08 10.32
C GLU A 62 -19.28 1.13 9.80
N THR A 63 -18.97 1.74 8.65
CA THR A 63 -19.78 2.79 8.02
C THR A 63 -20.43 2.26 6.75
N LEU A 64 -21.65 1.78 6.88
CA LEU A 64 -22.42 1.27 5.75
C LEU A 64 -22.85 2.39 4.78
N GLU A 65 -22.99 3.60 5.29
CA GLU A 65 -23.37 4.79 4.53
C GLU A 65 -22.43 5.08 3.35
N ASP A 66 -21.16 4.70 3.46
CA ASP A 66 -20.16 4.86 2.40
C ASP A 66 -20.42 3.96 1.18
N TYR A 67 -21.26 2.93 1.34
CA TYR A 67 -21.62 1.98 0.29
C TYR A 67 -23.03 2.23 -0.27
N ILE A 68 -23.74 3.23 0.25
CA ILE A 68 -25.12 3.52 -0.11
C ILE A 68 -25.23 4.91 -0.75
N CYS A 69 -25.93 4.99 -1.86
CA CYS A 69 -26.20 6.26 -2.53
C CYS A 69 -27.10 7.15 -1.66
N LYS A 70 -26.63 8.33 -1.29
CA LYS A 70 -27.36 9.28 -0.45
C LYS A 70 -28.66 9.80 -1.08
N LYS A 71 -28.76 9.83 -2.43
CA LYS A 71 -29.92 10.33 -3.18
C LYS A 71 -31.02 9.27 -3.34
N HIS A 72 -30.62 8.01 -3.55
CA HIS A 72 -31.57 6.95 -3.91
C HIS A 72 -31.65 5.84 -2.86
N GLU A 73 -30.82 5.92 -1.82
CA GLU A 73 -30.72 4.91 -0.75
C GLU A 73 -30.51 3.47 -1.25
N ARG A 74 -29.80 3.32 -2.38
CA ARG A 74 -29.47 2.05 -3.02
C ARG A 74 -27.98 1.79 -2.96
N PRO A 75 -27.55 0.52 -2.98
CA PRO A 75 -26.12 0.18 -3.05
C PRO A 75 -25.41 0.88 -4.21
N LEU A 76 -24.17 1.29 -3.99
CA LEU A 76 -23.29 1.79 -5.02
C LEU A 76 -22.72 0.59 -5.80
N GLU A 77 -22.92 0.55 -7.11
CA GLU A 77 -22.56 -0.58 -7.98
C GLU A 77 -21.69 -0.16 -9.16
N MET A 78 -21.78 1.11 -9.53
CA MET A 78 -21.09 1.65 -10.70
C MET A 78 -20.12 2.76 -10.30
N PHE A 79 -19.09 2.95 -11.11
CA PHE A 79 -18.14 4.05 -10.98
C PHE A 79 -18.26 4.99 -12.18
N CYS A 80 -18.46 6.26 -11.90
CA CYS A 80 -18.46 7.31 -12.92
C CYS A 80 -17.01 7.80 -13.13
N ARG A 81 -16.48 7.58 -14.35
CA ARG A 81 -15.11 8.02 -14.67
C ARG A 81 -14.98 9.51 -14.88
N ASP A 82 -16.06 10.18 -15.32
CA ASP A 82 -16.05 11.63 -15.52
C ASP A 82 -16.04 12.38 -14.20
N ASP A 83 -16.86 11.96 -13.23
CA ASP A 83 -16.94 12.62 -11.92
C ASP A 83 -16.04 11.97 -10.86
N GLN A 84 -15.43 10.80 -11.14
CA GLN A 84 -14.58 10.03 -10.22
C GLN A 84 -15.28 9.65 -8.91
N ILE A 85 -16.56 9.26 -8.99
CA ILE A 85 -17.38 8.86 -7.85
C ILE A 85 -18.11 7.54 -8.10
N CYS A 86 -18.45 6.83 -7.00
CA CYS A 86 -19.34 5.68 -7.07
C CYS A 86 -20.79 6.13 -7.11
N VAL A 87 -21.60 5.47 -7.93
CA VAL A 87 -23.01 5.78 -8.15
C VAL A 87 -23.86 4.51 -8.12
N CYS A 88 -25.14 4.63 -7.74
CA CYS A 88 -26.08 3.53 -7.84
C CYS A 88 -26.72 3.47 -9.24
N HIS A 89 -27.41 2.37 -9.53
CA HIS A 89 -28.07 2.18 -10.82
C HIS A 89 -29.10 3.29 -11.15
N SER A 90 -29.79 3.85 -10.15
CA SER A 90 -30.76 4.94 -10.38
C SER A 90 -30.11 6.26 -10.82
N CYS A 91 -28.83 6.49 -10.47
CA CYS A 91 -28.10 7.68 -10.91
C CYS A 91 -27.81 7.68 -12.42
N LEU A 92 -27.73 6.48 -13.05
CA LEU A 92 -27.50 6.35 -14.49
C LEU A 92 -28.61 6.96 -15.33
N MET A 93 -29.84 6.89 -14.83
CA MET A 93 -31.02 7.40 -15.56
C MET A 93 -31.19 8.91 -15.39
N GLY A 94 -30.45 9.52 -14.47
CA GLY A 94 -30.50 10.96 -14.17
C GLY A 94 -29.19 11.68 -14.51
N ASP A 95 -28.51 12.11 -13.48
CA ASP A 95 -27.37 13.04 -13.56
C ASP A 95 -26.15 12.49 -14.34
N HIS A 96 -26.00 11.15 -14.43
CA HIS A 96 -24.86 10.50 -15.09
C HIS A 96 -25.22 9.80 -16.41
N LYS A 97 -26.34 10.16 -17.04
CA LYS A 97 -26.86 9.50 -18.26
C LYS A 97 -25.88 9.52 -19.43
N THR A 98 -25.08 10.57 -19.56
CA THR A 98 -24.10 10.75 -20.65
C THR A 98 -22.67 10.46 -20.25
N HIS A 99 -22.43 10.11 -18.98
CA HIS A 99 -21.11 9.89 -18.44
C HIS A 99 -20.61 8.47 -18.74
N ILE A 100 -19.28 8.31 -18.74
CA ILE A 100 -18.64 7.02 -18.90
C ILE A 100 -18.71 6.27 -17.58
N LEU A 101 -19.46 5.18 -17.56
CA LEU A 101 -19.70 4.35 -16.39
C LEU A 101 -19.06 2.98 -16.57
N THR A 102 -18.52 2.44 -15.49
CA THR A 102 -17.97 1.08 -15.42
C THR A 102 -18.40 0.42 -14.13
N SER A 103 -18.30 -0.90 -14.01
CA SER A 103 -18.53 -1.55 -12.73
C SER A 103 -17.45 -1.16 -11.73
N ILE A 104 -17.79 -1.12 -10.44
CA ILE A 104 -16.80 -0.84 -9.38
C ILE A 104 -15.70 -1.91 -9.41
N GLU A 105 -16.07 -3.16 -9.64
CA GLU A 105 -15.15 -4.29 -9.70
C GLU A 105 -14.11 -4.12 -10.82
N GLU A 106 -14.54 -3.74 -12.03
CA GLU A 106 -13.62 -3.47 -13.17
C GLU A 106 -12.71 -2.29 -12.89
N GLU A 107 -13.25 -1.18 -12.38
CA GLU A 107 -12.43 -0.01 -12.07
C GLU A 107 -11.40 -0.30 -10.96
N VAL A 108 -11.77 -1.08 -9.95
CA VAL A 108 -10.86 -1.55 -8.91
C VAL A 108 -9.68 -2.34 -9.50
N GLN A 109 -9.93 -3.22 -10.48
CA GLN A 109 -8.85 -3.97 -11.15
C GLN A 109 -7.91 -3.04 -11.93
N VAL A 110 -8.46 -2.09 -12.67
CA VAL A 110 -7.68 -1.08 -13.39
C VAL A 110 -6.81 -0.25 -12.44
N LYS A 111 -7.40 0.26 -11.35
CA LYS A 111 -6.67 1.05 -10.35
C LYS A 111 -5.60 0.23 -9.63
N LYS A 112 -5.87 -1.03 -9.29
CA LYS A 112 -4.88 -1.95 -8.70
C LYS A 112 -3.69 -2.18 -9.63
N SER A 113 -3.94 -2.39 -10.93
CA SER A 113 -2.87 -2.56 -11.93
C SER A 113 -1.99 -1.30 -12.01
N GLN A 114 -2.60 -0.13 -12.14
CA GLN A 114 -1.89 1.16 -12.18
C GLN A 114 -1.06 1.42 -10.92
N LEU A 115 -1.61 1.09 -9.74
CA LEU A 115 -0.88 1.20 -8.48
C LEU A 115 0.33 0.25 -8.45
N GLY A 116 0.16 -1.00 -8.92
CA GLY A 116 1.25 -1.97 -9.00
C GLY A 116 2.40 -1.50 -9.91
N GLU A 117 2.09 -0.95 -11.07
CA GLU A 117 3.08 -0.39 -11.99
C GLU A 117 3.83 0.79 -11.36
N THR A 118 3.08 1.74 -10.76
CA THR A 118 3.66 2.90 -10.08
C THR A 118 4.56 2.47 -8.91
N GLN A 119 4.13 1.48 -8.12
CA GLN A 119 4.91 0.94 -7.02
C GLN A 119 6.22 0.29 -7.51
N ALA A 120 6.16 -0.47 -8.60
CA ALA A 120 7.35 -1.08 -9.20
C ALA A 120 8.35 -0.02 -9.70
N ASP A 121 7.88 1.06 -10.30
CA ASP A 121 8.74 2.14 -10.79
C ASP A 121 9.39 2.93 -9.63
N ILE A 122 8.62 3.22 -8.59
CA ILE A 122 9.17 3.83 -7.36
C ILE A 122 10.24 2.93 -6.75
N GLN A 123 10.00 1.63 -6.66
CA GLN A 123 10.97 0.68 -6.13
C GLN A 123 12.27 0.65 -6.93
N LYS A 124 12.18 0.67 -8.28
CA LYS A 124 13.35 0.80 -9.16
C LYS A 124 14.13 2.09 -8.91
N MET A 125 13.42 3.22 -8.74
CA MET A 125 14.07 4.50 -8.46
C MET A 125 14.78 4.50 -7.10
N ILE A 126 14.17 3.93 -6.07
CA ILE A 126 14.77 3.77 -4.75
C ILE A 126 16.05 2.94 -4.86
N GLN A 127 15.98 1.78 -5.52
CA GLN A 127 17.14 0.90 -5.68
C GLN A 127 18.30 1.59 -6.43
N LYS A 128 17.99 2.32 -7.51
CA LYS A 128 18.99 3.09 -8.26
C LYS A 128 19.70 4.13 -7.37
N ARG A 129 18.96 4.82 -6.52
CA ARG A 129 19.51 5.80 -5.58
C ARG A 129 20.37 5.15 -4.50
N LEU A 130 19.91 4.03 -3.95
CA LEU A 130 20.68 3.26 -2.96
C LEU A 130 22.02 2.77 -3.53
N ASN A 131 22.03 2.24 -4.75
CA ASN A 131 23.24 1.81 -5.44
C ASN A 131 24.20 2.99 -5.61
N LYS A 132 23.68 4.17 -6.02
CA LYS A 132 24.51 5.37 -6.16
C LYS A 132 25.12 5.85 -4.85
N VAL A 133 24.37 5.80 -3.76
CA VAL A 133 24.88 6.10 -2.42
C VAL A 133 26.01 5.13 -2.03
N GLN A 134 25.84 3.84 -2.34
CA GLN A 134 26.86 2.83 -2.05
C GLN A 134 28.15 3.06 -2.87
N GLU A 135 28.04 3.39 -4.16
CA GLU A 135 29.19 3.77 -4.99
C GLU A 135 29.94 4.97 -4.41
N LEU A 136 29.23 6.03 -4.02
CA LEU A 136 29.83 7.22 -3.42
C LEU A 136 30.54 6.89 -2.10
N LYS A 137 29.94 6.08 -1.23
CA LYS A 137 30.57 5.63 0.00
C LYS A 137 31.88 4.88 -0.27
N SER A 138 31.87 3.95 -1.22
CA SER A 138 33.08 3.21 -1.62
C SER A 138 34.18 4.14 -2.14
N THR A 139 33.84 5.13 -2.95
CA THR A 139 34.78 6.11 -3.49
C THR A 139 35.39 6.97 -2.38
N VAL A 140 34.57 7.40 -1.41
CA VAL A 140 35.06 8.19 -0.26
C VAL A 140 36.03 7.36 0.60
N GLU A 141 35.72 6.10 0.86
CA GLU A 141 36.64 5.22 1.62
C GLU A 141 37.94 4.98 0.90
N LEU A 142 37.94 4.76 -0.42
CA LEU A 142 39.16 4.63 -1.22
C LEU A 142 39.98 5.90 -1.17
N SER A 143 39.39 7.09 -1.24
CA SER A 143 40.07 8.37 -1.12
C SER A 143 40.73 8.56 0.23
N LYS A 144 40.04 8.18 1.33
CA LYS A 144 40.60 8.22 2.69
C LYS A 144 41.83 7.33 2.84
N VAL A 145 41.77 6.09 2.32
CA VAL A 145 42.90 5.14 2.35
C VAL A 145 44.10 5.68 1.56
N SER A 146 43.85 6.27 0.39
CA SER A 146 44.90 6.88 -0.44
C SER A 146 45.56 8.07 0.26
N ALA A 147 44.77 8.94 0.89
CA ALA A 147 45.32 10.07 1.66
C ALA A 147 46.17 9.61 2.85
N SER A 148 45.72 8.58 3.58
CA SER A 148 46.48 8.02 4.71
C SER A 148 47.82 7.40 4.28
N LYS A 149 47.83 6.69 3.14
CA LYS A 149 49.07 6.16 2.56
C LYS A 149 50.03 7.25 2.14
N PHE A 150 49.54 8.33 1.56
CA PHE A 150 50.37 9.47 1.16
C PHE A 150 51.05 10.15 2.37
N PHE A 151 50.28 10.33 3.47
CA PHE A 151 50.80 10.88 4.72
C PHE A 151 51.90 10.00 5.34
N LEU A 152 51.72 8.68 5.34
CA LEU A 152 52.72 7.72 5.85
C LEU A 152 53.99 7.71 5.00
N CYS A 153 53.91 7.92 3.69
CA CYS A 153 55.06 7.97 2.81
C CYS A 153 55.93 9.23 3.03
N GLN A 154 55.33 10.34 3.46
CA GLN A 154 56.07 11.57 3.79
C GLN A 154 56.82 11.52 5.14
N GLN A 155 56.48 10.58 6.01
CA GLN A 155 57.13 10.39 7.34
C GLN A 155 58.26 9.35 7.33
N SER A 156 58.58 8.77 6.19
CA SER A 156 59.74 7.89 6.10
C SER A 156 61.06 8.70 6.25
N PRO A 157 61.90 8.39 7.25
CA PRO A 157 63.16 9.11 7.44
C PRO A 157 64.07 8.94 6.21
N GLN A 158 64.59 10.06 5.70
CA GLN A 158 65.61 10.04 4.64
C GLN A 158 66.78 9.18 5.08
N ILE A 159 67.04 8.07 4.40
CA ILE A 159 68.20 7.25 4.59
C ILE A 159 69.40 8.11 4.14
N SER A 160 70.15 8.56 5.13
CA SER A 160 71.42 9.32 4.92
C SER A 160 72.42 8.43 4.19
N VAL A 161 72.62 8.70 2.91
CA VAL A 161 73.68 8.03 2.13
C VAL A 161 75.04 8.48 2.66
N LYS A 162 75.68 7.70 3.52
CA LYS A 162 77.02 7.90 3.94
C LYS A 162 77.97 7.76 2.72
N LYS A 163 78.67 8.84 2.37
CA LYS A 163 79.76 8.88 1.37
C LYS A 163 80.80 7.84 1.72
N ILE A 164 80.92 6.85 0.88
CA ILE A 164 82.07 5.91 0.93
C ILE A 164 83.20 6.61 0.25
N HIS A 165 84.25 6.98 1.05
CA HIS A 165 85.49 7.50 0.53
C HIS A 165 86.31 6.31 0.03
N TYR A 166 86.56 6.23 -1.27
CA TYR A 166 87.57 5.38 -1.84
C TYR A 166 88.91 6.07 -1.67
N LYS A 167 89.81 5.47 -0.87
CA LYS A 167 91.26 5.78 -0.89
C LYS A 167 91.92 5.02 -2.04
N GLN A 168 92.48 5.73 -2.98
CA GLN A 168 93.42 5.19 -3.96
C GLN A 168 94.75 5.03 -3.28
N HIS A 169 95.33 3.83 -3.48
CA HIS A 169 96.82 3.54 -3.47
C HIS A 169 97.18 2.90 -4.79
#